data_58528e159f7a726b430d9305796f0019
#
_entry.id   58528e159f7a726b430d9305796f0019
#
_cell.length_a   1.000
_cell.length_b   1.000
_cell.length_c   1.000
_cell.angle_alpha   90.00
_cell.angle_beta   90.00
_cell.angle_gamma   90.00
#
_symmetry.space_group_name_H-M   'P 1'
#
loop_
_entity.id
_entity.type
_entity.pdbx_description
1 polymer ?
#
loop_
_entity_poly.entity_id
_entity_poly.type
_entity_poly.pdbx_seq_one_letter_code
_entity_poly.pdbx_strand_id
1 'polypeptide(L)'
;MHLHHDYAKHLPDLVAATHGEEQPDPKLVVLNEELARQLGLNTDWLRSAEGLDFLLGRGGGHAMAYSGFQFGSFNPQMGDGRAMLLGEVEKDGKLWDLHAKGTGLTPYSRLGADGRGTLSSMLREYLISEAMHALGVPTTRSLAVISTGRPIQRGHVQPAGVLVRVAASHIRVGTFHYAAQSGHLQALADYAIARHYPGADYREFFQGVMDRQIATVSSWMRLGFIHGVMNTDNTTISGETIDYGPCAFMEAYSPDTVFSSIDQQGRYAFGNQPAILGWNLARLAESLVPLFDADINAGVDFAQETINGFQEKFATQRHSDIAAALDSTTEVASAYLTAMQLSRPDITLAHRALADAARGHTLPAQELFTGTDFLDSYLATHPAPDAVDAAMPRVIPRNMAVEAALRAAEASDMQPFTELLHAVTHPWEPHPSYEQPDPNGLAGFLTYCGT
;
A
#
# COMPACT_ATOMS: atom_id res chain seq x y z
N MET A 1 -19.06 21.42 -3.91
CA MET A 1 -18.75 20.00 -4.14
C MET A 1 -19.80 19.16 -3.44
N HIS A 2 -20.37 18.13 -4.09
CA HIS A 2 -21.32 17.23 -3.44
C HIS A 2 -20.57 15.97 -3.01
N LEU A 3 -20.59 15.67 -1.72
CA LEU A 3 -20.07 14.42 -1.16
C LEU A 3 -21.22 13.50 -0.79
N HIS A 4 -21.02 12.23 -1.01
CA HIS A 4 -21.80 11.17 -0.40
C HIS A 4 -21.23 10.89 1.00
N HIS A 5 -22.08 10.42 1.90
CA HIS A 5 -21.69 9.87 3.20
C HIS A 5 -22.29 8.47 3.30
N ASP A 6 -22.03 7.68 2.27
CA ASP A 6 -22.72 6.42 2.03
C ASP A 6 -22.32 5.37 3.10
N TYR A 7 -21.00 5.27 3.38
CA TYR A 7 -20.51 4.38 4.44
C TYR A 7 -21.13 4.73 5.81
N ALA A 8 -21.06 5.99 6.22
CA ALA A 8 -21.58 6.42 7.51
C ALA A 8 -23.11 6.29 7.63
N LYS A 9 -23.84 6.46 6.50
CA LYS A 9 -25.28 6.31 6.45
C LYS A 9 -25.73 4.86 6.59
N HIS A 10 -25.02 3.92 5.95
CA HIS A 10 -25.38 2.50 5.99
C HIS A 10 -24.83 1.78 7.23
N LEU A 11 -23.74 2.27 7.79
CA LEU A 11 -23.02 1.66 8.91
C LEU A 11 -22.75 2.68 10.04
N PRO A 12 -23.80 3.32 10.59
CA PRO A 12 -23.64 4.41 11.57
C PRO A 12 -22.95 3.96 12.86
N ASP A 13 -23.07 2.68 13.24
CA ASP A 13 -22.45 2.10 14.43
C ASP A 13 -20.96 1.76 14.23
N LEU A 14 -20.46 1.84 12.99
CA LEU A 14 -19.05 1.61 12.64
C LEU A 14 -18.27 2.92 12.42
N VAL A 15 -18.86 4.06 12.77
CA VAL A 15 -18.23 5.38 12.64
C VAL A 15 -18.51 6.25 13.85
N ALA A 16 -17.66 7.24 14.05
CA ALA A 16 -17.89 8.31 15.02
C ALA A 16 -17.69 9.67 14.34
N ALA A 17 -18.65 10.57 14.49
CA ALA A 17 -18.54 11.93 13.96
C ALA A 17 -17.34 12.65 14.59
N THR A 18 -16.57 13.36 13.78
CA THR A 18 -15.37 14.09 14.24
C THR A 18 -15.10 15.29 13.34
N HIS A 19 -14.20 16.18 13.77
CA HIS A 19 -13.78 17.36 13.01
C HIS A 19 -12.27 17.47 13.05
N GLY A 20 -11.68 17.97 11.96
CA GLY A 20 -10.26 18.34 11.96
C GLY A 20 -9.96 19.47 12.93
N GLU A 21 -8.83 19.40 13.61
CA GLU A 21 -8.38 20.45 14.51
C GLU A 21 -8.04 21.75 13.75
N GLU A 22 -8.11 22.88 14.44
CA GLU A 22 -7.71 24.16 13.89
C GLU A 22 -6.20 24.22 13.68
N GLN A 23 -5.78 24.65 12.49
CA GLN A 23 -4.36 24.70 12.13
C GLN A 23 -3.87 26.16 12.13
N PRO A 24 -2.68 26.46 12.70
CA PRO A 24 -2.21 27.84 12.86
C PRO A 24 -1.82 28.52 11.53
N ASP A 25 -1.25 27.81 10.56
CA ASP A 25 -0.81 28.37 9.27
C ASP A 25 -0.84 27.25 8.20
N PRO A 26 -2.04 26.79 7.79
CA PRO A 26 -2.15 25.69 6.84
C PRO A 26 -1.75 26.14 5.44
N LYS A 27 -0.91 25.34 4.78
CA LYS A 27 -0.47 25.59 3.39
C LYS A 27 -0.54 24.30 2.59
N LEU A 28 -1.13 24.37 1.41
CA LEU A 28 -1.10 23.29 0.44
C LEU A 28 0.35 23.09 -0.05
N VAL A 29 0.92 21.92 0.22
CA VAL A 29 2.30 21.58 -0.16
C VAL A 29 2.32 20.91 -1.53
N VAL A 30 1.44 19.94 -1.75
CA VAL A 30 1.27 19.26 -3.02
C VAL A 30 -0.20 18.93 -3.26
N LEU A 31 -0.66 19.07 -4.51
CA LEU A 31 -1.98 18.66 -4.98
C LEU A 31 -1.81 17.78 -6.21
N ASN A 32 -2.43 16.62 -6.20
CA ASN A 32 -2.52 15.74 -7.34
C ASN A 32 -3.65 16.23 -8.27
N GLU A 33 -3.30 17.13 -9.16
CA GLU A 33 -4.29 17.74 -10.07
C GLU A 33 -4.86 16.73 -11.06
N GLU A 34 -4.06 15.74 -11.47
CA GLU A 34 -4.52 14.69 -12.37
C GLU A 34 -5.58 13.83 -11.68
N LEU A 35 -5.33 13.36 -10.46
CA LEU A 35 -6.31 12.61 -9.67
C LEU A 35 -7.55 13.46 -9.36
N ALA A 36 -7.38 14.75 -9.03
CA ALA A 36 -8.50 15.65 -8.81
C ALA A 36 -9.38 15.75 -10.05
N ARG A 37 -8.81 15.91 -11.25
CA ARG A 37 -9.54 15.94 -12.52
C ARG A 37 -10.22 14.61 -12.84
N GLN A 38 -9.55 13.49 -12.60
CA GLN A 38 -10.13 12.14 -12.77
C GLN A 38 -11.36 11.94 -11.90
N LEU A 39 -11.37 12.48 -10.68
CA LEU A 39 -12.51 12.44 -9.76
C LEU A 39 -13.56 13.52 -10.00
N GLY A 40 -13.33 14.42 -10.96
CA GLY A 40 -14.23 15.54 -11.23
C GLY A 40 -14.19 16.65 -10.18
N LEU A 41 -13.10 16.74 -9.39
CA LEU A 41 -12.90 17.76 -8.38
C LEU A 41 -12.35 19.04 -9.03
N ASN A 42 -12.82 20.19 -8.56
CA ASN A 42 -12.32 21.49 -9.02
C ASN A 42 -11.00 21.84 -8.33
N THR A 43 -9.90 21.85 -9.07
CA THR A 43 -8.54 22.11 -8.56
C THR A 43 -8.37 23.52 -8.02
N ASP A 44 -9.02 24.53 -8.65
CA ASP A 44 -8.95 25.93 -8.19
C ASP A 44 -9.68 26.07 -6.85
N TRP A 45 -10.84 25.42 -6.70
CA TRP A 45 -11.54 25.40 -5.42
C TRP A 45 -10.73 24.68 -4.34
N LEU A 46 -10.09 23.53 -4.64
CA LEU A 46 -9.22 22.83 -3.69
C LEU A 46 -8.03 23.68 -3.21
N ARG A 47 -7.60 24.65 -4.00
CA ARG A 47 -6.55 25.62 -3.64
C ARG A 47 -7.07 26.83 -2.84
N SER A 48 -8.37 27.05 -2.82
CA SER A 48 -8.99 28.14 -2.05
C SER A 48 -8.96 27.86 -0.55
N ALA A 49 -9.23 28.91 0.26
CA ALA A 49 -9.34 28.76 1.71
C ALA A 49 -10.44 27.75 2.11
N GLU A 50 -11.58 27.77 1.41
CA GLU A 50 -12.68 26.82 1.65
C GLU A 50 -12.27 25.37 1.28
N GLY A 51 -11.55 25.20 0.17
CA GLY A 51 -11.04 23.89 -0.23
C GLY A 51 -9.99 23.37 0.75
N LEU A 52 -9.14 24.26 1.28
CA LEU A 52 -8.15 23.89 2.29
C LEU A 52 -8.82 23.47 3.60
N ASP A 53 -9.84 24.21 4.07
CA ASP A 53 -10.64 23.82 5.23
C ASP A 53 -11.33 22.48 5.05
N PHE A 54 -11.84 22.21 3.85
CA PHE A 54 -12.40 20.92 3.49
C PHE A 54 -11.35 19.79 3.58
N LEU A 55 -10.19 19.95 2.96
CA LEU A 55 -9.11 18.95 2.96
C LEU A 55 -8.59 18.66 4.39
N LEU A 56 -8.67 19.63 5.29
CA LEU A 56 -8.31 19.51 6.69
C LEU A 56 -9.43 18.89 7.55
N GLY A 57 -10.60 18.58 6.98
CA GLY A 57 -11.74 18.02 7.71
C GLY A 57 -12.45 19.00 8.65
N ARG A 58 -12.31 20.32 8.43
CA ARG A 58 -12.92 21.37 9.25
C ARG A 58 -14.46 21.34 9.17
N GLY A 59 -15.00 20.95 8.01
CA GLY A 59 -16.44 20.75 7.81
C GLY A 59 -17.01 19.53 8.54
N GLY A 60 -16.16 18.72 9.17
CA GLY A 60 -16.53 17.45 9.80
C GLY A 60 -16.37 16.26 8.87
N GLY A 61 -16.43 15.10 9.46
CA GLY A 61 -16.34 13.78 8.81
C GLY A 61 -16.55 12.69 9.84
N HIS A 62 -16.11 11.48 9.51
CA HIS A 62 -16.35 10.30 10.33
C HIS A 62 -15.06 9.51 10.55
N ALA A 63 -14.65 9.33 11.80
CA ALA A 63 -13.61 8.35 12.13
C ALA A 63 -14.20 6.94 12.04
N MET A 64 -13.55 6.04 11.32
CA MET A 64 -14.00 4.67 11.12
C MET A 64 -13.51 3.77 12.25
N ALA A 65 -14.39 2.89 12.74
CA ALA A 65 -14.07 1.91 13.77
C ALA A 65 -13.47 0.64 13.13
N TYR A 66 -12.44 0.10 13.75
CA TYR A 66 -11.89 -1.22 13.45
C TYR A 66 -11.15 -1.78 14.66
N SER A 67 -10.96 -3.08 14.69
CA SER A 67 -10.02 -3.78 15.56
C SER A 67 -8.78 -4.16 14.77
N GLY A 68 -7.80 -4.80 15.37
CA GLY A 68 -6.67 -5.30 14.60
C GLY A 68 -5.76 -6.20 15.37
N PHE A 69 -5.07 -7.07 14.64
CA PHE A 69 -3.95 -7.84 15.14
C PHE A 69 -2.66 -7.11 14.80
N GLN A 70 -2.11 -6.42 15.78
CA GLN A 70 -0.83 -5.71 15.63
C GLN A 70 0.31 -6.64 16.06
N PHE A 71 1.22 -6.99 15.16
CA PHE A 71 2.28 -7.97 15.40
C PHE A 71 1.77 -9.30 15.99
N GLY A 72 0.56 -9.72 15.59
CA GLY A 72 -0.09 -10.93 16.08
C GLY A 72 -0.85 -10.78 17.40
N SER A 73 -0.78 -9.65 18.07
CA SER A 73 -1.53 -9.34 19.30
C SER A 73 -2.82 -8.61 18.98
N PHE A 74 -3.95 -9.15 19.44
CA PHE A 74 -5.26 -8.57 19.17
C PHE A 74 -5.53 -7.32 20.00
N ASN A 75 -5.95 -6.25 19.34
CA ASN A 75 -6.47 -5.04 19.95
C ASN A 75 -7.95 -4.88 19.54
N PRO A 76 -8.90 -5.03 20.48
CA PRO A 76 -10.32 -5.03 20.18
C PRO A 76 -10.87 -3.67 19.80
N GLN A 77 -10.21 -2.59 20.18
CA GLN A 77 -10.65 -1.23 19.90
C GLN A 77 -9.49 -0.38 19.38
N MET A 78 -9.54 -0.17 18.10
CA MET A 78 -8.67 0.73 17.35
C MET A 78 -9.55 1.75 16.62
N GLY A 79 -9.25 2.04 15.39
CA GLY A 79 -10.01 2.93 14.54
C GLY A 79 -9.12 4.06 14.04
N ASP A 80 -9.73 5.00 13.34
CA ASP A 80 -9.08 6.17 12.79
C ASP A 80 -8.68 7.16 13.90
N GLY A 81 -7.66 6.82 14.68
CA GLY A 81 -7.21 7.60 15.83
C GLY A 81 -6.56 8.95 15.50
N ARG A 82 -6.31 9.21 14.21
CA ARG A 82 -5.74 10.48 13.70
C ARG A 82 -6.20 10.78 12.28
N ALA A 83 -7.31 10.19 11.88
CA ALA A 83 -7.80 10.29 10.51
C ALA A 83 -9.32 10.29 10.50
N MET A 84 -9.91 10.70 9.38
CA MET A 84 -11.34 10.68 9.17
C MET A 84 -11.70 10.52 7.70
N LEU A 85 -12.80 9.82 7.44
CA LEU A 85 -13.49 9.83 6.17
C LEU A 85 -14.21 11.19 6.02
N LEU A 86 -13.79 11.99 5.03
CA LEU A 86 -14.45 13.25 4.69
C LEU A 86 -15.79 13.02 4.00
N GLY A 87 -15.89 11.92 3.29
CA GLY A 87 -17.03 11.45 2.50
C GLY A 87 -16.56 10.75 1.24
N GLU A 88 -17.51 10.41 0.38
CA GLU A 88 -17.24 9.74 -0.88
C GLU A 88 -17.57 10.64 -2.07
N VAL A 89 -16.76 10.52 -3.12
CA VAL A 89 -17.03 11.09 -4.45
C VAL A 89 -17.51 9.99 -5.37
N GLU A 90 -18.64 10.22 -6.06
CA GLU A 90 -19.10 9.30 -7.11
C GLU A 90 -18.47 9.69 -8.44
N LYS A 91 -17.81 8.72 -9.08
CA LYS A 91 -17.27 8.87 -10.41
C LYS A 91 -17.45 7.59 -11.21
N ASP A 92 -18.05 7.71 -12.39
CA ASP A 92 -18.30 6.59 -13.32
C ASP A 92 -19.07 5.42 -12.65
N GLY A 93 -20.07 5.76 -11.80
CA GLY A 93 -20.89 4.79 -11.05
C GLY A 93 -20.18 4.10 -9.90
N LYS A 94 -19.00 4.59 -9.48
CA LYS A 94 -18.23 4.07 -8.35
C LYS A 94 -18.02 5.15 -7.30
N LEU A 95 -18.06 4.75 -6.05
CA LEU A 95 -17.72 5.61 -4.91
C LEU A 95 -16.23 5.52 -4.62
N TRP A 96 -15.62 6.67 -4.36
CA TRP A 96 -14.23 6.83 -3.95
C TRP A 96 -14.19 7.57 -2.61
N ASP A 97 -13.61 6.95 -1.61
CA ASP A 97 -13.42 7.58 -0.30
C ASP A 97 -12.39 8.70 -0.39
N LEU A 98 -12.71 9.85 0.18
CA LEU A 98 -11.75 10.89 0.55
C LEU A 98 -11.49 10.79 2.04
N HIS A 99 -10.25 10.50 2.44
CA HIS A 99 -9.89 10.20 3.82
C HIS A 99 -8.68 11.02 4.25
N ALA A 100 -8.87 11.93 5.22
CA ALA A 100 -7.83 12.82 5.71
C ALA A 100 -7.11 12.20 6.92
N LYS A 101 -5.77 12.16 6.89
CA LYS A 101 -4.88 11.60 7.92
C LYS A 101 -4.01 12.69 8.52
N GLY A 102 -3.90 12.75 9.84
CA GLY A 102 -3.15 13.78 10.58
C GLY A 102 -4.01 14.96 11.02
N THR A 103 -5.33 14.80 11.02
CA THR A 103 -6.32 15.87 11.26
C THR A 103 -6.51 16.26 12.71
N GLY A 104 -5.85 15.59 13.65
CA GLY A 104 -6.02 15.77 15.08
C GLY A 104 -6.66 14.57 15.77
N LEU A 105 -7.08 14.76 17.01
CA LEU A 105 -7.69 13.71 17.82
C LEU A 105 -9.09 13.36 17.33
N THR A 106 -9.41 12.07 17.43
CA THR A 106 -10.73 11.50 17.14
C THR A 106 -11.20 10.68 18.35
N PRO A 107 -12.46 10.22 18.38
CA PRO A 107 -12.93 9.31 19.44
C PRO A 107 -12.15 7.98 19.55
N TYR A 108 -11.38 7.61 18.52
CA TYR A 108 -10.55 6.39 18.51
C TYR A 108 -9.07 6.66 18.78
N SER A 109 -8.69 7.86 19.13
CA SER A 109 -7.30 8.17 19.47
C SER A 109 -6.86 7.43 20.72
N ARG A 110 -5.64 6.88 20.68
CA ARG A 110 -5.03 6.24 21.84
C ARG A 110 -4.77 7.27 22.94
N LEU A 111 -4.84 6.83 24.18
CA LEU A 111 -4.50 7.68 25.32
C LEU A 111 -3.08 8.23 25.18
N GLY A 112 -2.93 9.55 25.30
CA GLY A 112 -1.65 10.25 25.15
C GLY A 112 -1.23 10.54 23.70
N ALA A 113 -1.99 10.10 22.69
CA ALA A 113 -1.75 10.51 21.30
C ALA A 113 -2.17 11.98 21.09
N ASP A 114 -1.56 12.64 20.09
CA ASP A 114 -1.93 14.00 19.67
C ASP A 114 -2.76 14.04 18.38
N GLY A 115 -2.96 12.88 17.75
CA GLY A 115 -3.72 12.76 16.50
C GLY A 115 -3.04 13.36 15.27
N ARG A 116 -1.75 13.69 15.34
CA ARG A 116 -1.01 14.38 14.29
C ARG A 116 -0.02 13.47 13.58
N GLY A 117 0.43 13.90 12.42
CA GLY A 117 1.51 13.25 11.67
C GLY A 117 2.58 14.26 11.26
N THR A 118 3.82 13.80 11.04
CA THR A 118 4.89 14.64 10.51
C THR A 118 4.64 14.95 9.03
N LEU A 119 5.04 16.12 8.57
CA LEU A 119 4.98 16.48 7.14
C LEU A 119 5.74 15.47 6.29
N SER A 120 6.90 15.05 6.75
CA SER A 120 7.73 14.03 6.10
C SER A 120 6.99 12.70 5.91
N SER A 121 6.29 12.19 6.95
CA SER A 121 5.51 10.96 6.81
C SER A 121 4.33 11.09 5.84
N MET A 122 3.70 12.26 5.76
CA MET A 122 2.62 12.52 4.79
C MET A 122 3.15 12.60 3.35
N LEU A 123 4.27 13.27 3.16
CA LEU A 123 4.95 13.33 1.85
C LEU A 123 5.48 11.97 1.42
N ARG A 124 6.03 11.16 2.36
CA ARG A 124 6.46 9.78 2.08
C ARG A 124 5.29 8.94 1.56
N GLU A 125 4.17 8.95 2.27
CA GLU A 125 2.99 8.20 1.85
C GLU A 125 2.46 8.69 0.50
N TYR A 126 2.44 10.01 0.25
CA TYR A 126 2.08 10.57 -1.05
C TYR A 126 2.99 10.04 -2.16
N LEU A 127 4.30 10.14 -2.00
CA LEU A 127 5.29 9.74 -3.01
C LEU A 127 5.19 8.23 -3.30
N ILE A 128 5.14 7.40 -2.26
CA ILE A 128 5.12 5.94 -2.44
C ILE A 128 3.78 5.47 -3.02
N SER A 129 2.63 5.99 -2.58
CA SER A 129 1.33 5.60 -3.12
C SER A 129 1.21 5.95 -4.61
N GLU A 130 1.68 7.13 -5.03
CA GLU A 130 1.65 7.53 -6.43
C GLU A 130 2.66 6.74 -7.28
N ALA A 131 3.83 6.41 -6.72
CA ALA A 131 4.77 5.49 -7.36
C ALA A 131 4.17 4.09 -7.55
N MET A 132 3.53 3.53 -6.52
CA MET A 132 2.87 2.22 -6.61
C MET A 132 1.75 2.23 -7.65
N HIS A 133 0.97 3.31 -7.73
CA HIS A 133 -0.02 3.47 -8.78
C HIS A 133 0.62 3.46 -10.18
N ALA A 134 1.68 4.25 -10.37
CA ALA A 134 2.41 4.29 -11.65
C ALA A 134 3.02 2.93 -12.02
N LEU A 135 3.45 2.14 -11.02
CA LEU A 135 3.96 0.78 -11.18
C LEU A 135 2.86 -0.26 -11.45
N GLY A 136 1.57 0.15 -11.49
CA GLY A 136 0.43 -0.73 -11.75
C GLY A 136 0.01 -1.59 -10.56
N VAL A 137 0.47 -1.27 -9.34
CA VAL A 137 0.08 -1.97 -8.12
C VAL A 137 -1.23 -1.40 -7.58
N PRO A 138 -2.24 -2.22 -7.23
CA PRO A 138 -3.43 -1.74 -6.54
C PRO A 138 -3.07 -1.01 -5.24
N THR A 139 -3.48 0.25 -5.12
CA THR A 139 -3.06 1.12 -4.01
C THR A 139 -4.07 2.23 -3.77
N THR A 140 -4.14 2.69 -2.52
CA THR A 140 -4.72 4.00 -2.23
C THR A 140 -3.91 5.07 -2.97
N ARG A 141 -4.60 6.13 -3.41
CA ARG A 141 -4.00 7.29 -4.07
C ARG A 141 -3.88 8.45 -3.08
N SER A 142 -3.08 9.41 -3.41
CA SER A 142 -2.91 10.61 -2.60
C SER A 142 -3.35 11.85 -3.37
N LEU A 143 -4.36 12.57 -2.81
CA LEU A 143 -4.91 13.78 -3.43
C LEU A 143 -4.10 15.03 -3.07
N ALA A 144 -3.78 15.20 -1.79
CA ALA A 144 -3.08 16.40 -1.33
C ALA A 144 -2.28 16.15 -0.04
N VAL A 145 -1.22 16.94 0.14
CA VAL A 145 -0.54 17.11 1.42
C VAL A 145 -0.59 18.59 1.81
N ILE A 146 -0.98 18.85 3.06
CA ILE A 146 -1.08 20.17 3.65
C ILE A 146 -0.11 20.24 4.83
N SER A 147 0.77 21.25 4.88
CA SER A 147 1.50 21.60 6.10
C SER A 147 0.58 22.37 7.03
N THR A 148 0.64 22.09 8.33
CA THR A 148 -0.30 22.68 9.30
C THR A 148 0.22 23.96 9.93
N GLY A 149 1.50 24.30 9.73
CA GLY A 149 2.19 25.38 10.45
C GLY A 149 2.48 25.06 11.91
N ARG A 150 2.15 23.84 12.37
CA ARG A 150 2.34 23.38 13.74
C ARG A 150 3.62 22.55 13.87
N PRO A 151 4.49 22.84 14.84
CA PRO A 151 5.58 21.94 15.20
C PRO A 151 5.05 20.79 16.06
N ILE A 152 5.58 19.58 15.85
CA ILE A 152 5.30 18.41 16.68
C ILE A 152 6.59 17.74 17.13
N GLN A 153 6.55 17.11 18.31
CA GLN A 153 7.70 16.40 18.86
C GLN A 153 7.63 14.91 18.49
N ARG A 154 8.63 14.44 17.74
CA ARG A 154 8.83 13.02 17.39
C ARG A 154 10.33 12.73 17.44
N GLY A 155 10.87 12.49 18.65
CA GLY A 155 12.33 12.48 18.86
C GLY A 155 12.92 13.88 18.81
N HIS A 156 12.78 14.59 17.71
CA HIS A 156 13.08 16.03 17.55
C HIS A 156 11.84 16.81 17.07
N VAL A 157 11.93 18.13 17.05
CA VAL A 157 10.84 19.00 16.57
C VAL A 157 10.78 18.92 15.03
N GLN A 158 9.59 18.63 14.50
CA GLN A 158 9.32 18.48 13.07
C GLN A 158 8.04 19.23 12.69
N PRO A 159 7.90 19.66 11.42
CA PRO A 159 6.63 20.21 10.93
C PRO A 159 5.56 19.11 10.87
N ALA A 160 4.33 19.47 11.23
CA ALA A 160 3.18 18.58 11.06
C ALA A 160 2.54 18.75 9.69
N GLY A 161 1.90 17.68 9.21
CA GLY A 161 1.17 17.67 7.96
C GLY A 161 -0.11 16.83 8.02
N VAL A 162 -0.99 17.08 7.05
CA VAL A 162 -2.20 16.30 6.77
C VAL A 162 -2.10 15.75 5.36
N LEU A 163 -2.43 14.48 5.20
CA LEU A 163 -2.54 13.80 3.90
C LEU A 163 -4.01 13.51 3.62
N VAL A 164 -4.47 13.78 2.40
CA VAL A 164 -5.78 13.33 1.92
C VAL A 164 -5.59 12.15 0.98
N ARG A 165 -6.04 10.97 1.41
CA ARG A 165 -6.06 9.71 0.65
C ARG A 165 -7.32 9.60 -0.20
N VAL A 166 -7.20 8.87 -1.27
CA VAL A 166 -8.32 8.42 -2.11
C VAL A 166 -8.24 6.91 -2.24
N ALA A 167 -9.34 6.21 -2.01
CA ALA A 167 -9.40 4.74 -2.12
C ALA A 167 -10.77 4.29 -2.63
N ALA A 168 -10.85 3.09 -3.18
CA ALA A 168 -12.12 2.45 -3.47
C ALA A 168 -12.95 2.22 -2.19
N SER A 169 -12.29 1.93 -1.07
CA SER A 169 -12.80 2.11 0.31
C SER A 169 -11.66 1.95 1.33
N HIS A 170 -11.93 2.41 2.56
CA HIS A 170 -11.05 2.18 3.71
C HIS A 170 -11.52 1.01 4.59
N ILE A 171 -12.36 0.12 4.07
CA ILE A 171 -12.78 -1.10 4.78
C ILE A 171 -11.60 -2.09 4.79
N ARG A 172 -11.25 -2.56 5.97
CA ARG A 172 -10.09 -3.41 6.24
C ARG A 172 -10.53 -4.74 6.84
N VAL A 173 -9.66 -5.73 6.85
CA VAL A 173 -9.90 -6.97 7.62
C VAL A 173 -10.22 -6.64 9.08
N GLY A 174 -9.53 -5.67 9.67
CA GLY A 174 -9.81 -5.18 11.02
C GLY A 174 -11.22 -4.62 11.23
N THR A 175 -11.86 -4.08 10.21
CA THR A 175 -13.25 -3.61 10.28
C THR A 175 -14.21 -4.78 10.52
N PHE A 176 -13.96 -5.93 9.90
CA PHE A 176 -14.74 -7.16 10.10
C PHE A 176 -14.60 -7.72 11.51
N HIS A 177 -13.39 -7.62 12.10
CA HIS A 177 -13.20 -8.02 13.51
C HIS A 177 -14.06 -7.16 14.44
N TYR A 178 -14.08 -5.84 14.24
CA TYR A 178 -14.90 -4.94 15.04
C TYR A 178 -16.40 -5.18 14.83
N ALA A 179 -16.82 -5.32 13.58
CA ALA A 179 -18.23 -5.59 13.23
C ALA A 179 -18.74 -6.92 13.80
N ALA A 180 -17.90 -7.97 13.81
CA ALA A 180 -18.25 -9.26 14.42
C ALA A 180 -18.48 -9.14 15.93
N GLN A 181 -17.65 -8.35 16.63
CA GLN A 181 -17.79 -8.16 18.08
C GLN A 181 -18.95 -7.22 18.45
N SER A 182 -19.29 -6.26 17.59
CA SER A 182 -20.34 -5.28 17.84
C SER A 182 -21.71 -5.68 17.27
N GLY A 183 -21.84 -6.86 16.63
CA GLY A 183 -23.11 -7.36 16.09
C GLY A 183 -23.50 -6.79 14.72
N HIS A 184 -22.55 -6.14 14.00
CA HIS A 184 -22.79 -5.50 12.71
C HIS A 184 -22.17 -6.25 11.51
N LEU A 185 -21.73 -7.50 11.72
CA LEU A 185 -20.98 -8.27 10.72
C LEU A 185 -21.73 -8.40 9.40
N GLN A 186 -23.01 -8.79 9.43
CA GLN A 186 -23.81 -8.99 8.22
C GLN A 186 -23.98 -7.67 7.47
N ALA A 187 -24.35 -6.59 8.15
CA ALA A 187 -24.53 -5.27 7.53
C ALA A 187 -23.25 -4.79 6.85
N LEU A 188 -22.07 -5.00 7.47
CA LEU A 188 -20.79 -4.67 6.86
C LEU A 188 -20.49 -5.55 5.65
N ALA A 189 -20.74 -6.86 5.73
CA ALA A 189 -20.48 -7.77 4.62
C ALA A 189 -21.38 -7.46 3.43
N ASP A 190 -22.68 -7.24 3.64
CA ASP A 190 -23.64 -6.85 2.59
C ASP A 190 -23.21 -5.54 1.91
N TYR A 191 -22.82 -4.54 2.70
CA TYR A 191 -22.30 -3.26 2.18
C TYR A 191 -21.02 -3.44 1.36
N ALA A 192 -20.06 -4.22 1.86
CA ALA A 192 -18.81 -4.49 1.18
C ALA A 192 -18.99 -5.26 -0.13
N ILE A 193 -19.91 -6.24 -0.15
CA ILE A 193 -20.29 -6.98 -1.35
C ILE A 193 -20.92 -6.03 -2.38
N ALA A 194 -21.93 -5.25 -1.99
CA ALA A 194 -22.58 -4.32 -2.89
C ALA A 194 -21.60 -3.32 -3.53
N ARG A 195 -20.60 -2.88 -2.76
CA ARG A 195 -19.61 -1.87 -3.21
C ARG A 195 -18.49 -2.45 -4.07
N HIS A 196 -17.98 -3.66 -3.75
CA HIS A 196 -16.73 -4.18 -4.33
C HIS A 196 -16.88 -5.48 -5.11
N TYR A 197 -17.93 -6.26 -4.81
CA TYR A 197 -18.14 -7.62 -5.33
C TYR A 197 -19.61 -7.85 -5.71
N PRO A 198 -20.23 -6.93 -6.50
CA PRO A 198 -21.67 -6.97 -6.74
C PRO A 198 -22.12 -8.30 -7.32
N GLY A 199 -23.11 -8.89 -6.66
CA GLY A 199 -23.67 -10.19 -7.03
C GLY A 199 -23.01 -11.41 -6.38
N ALA A 200 -21.89 -11.24 -5.65
CA ALA A 200 -21.24 -12.33 -4.93
C ALA A 200 -22.05 -12.72 -3.69
N ASP A 201 -22.03 -14.01 -3.35
CA ASP A 201 -22.39 -14.46 -2.01
C ASP A 201 -21.21 -14.28 -1.03
N TYR A 202 -21.39 -14.65 0.25
CA TYR A 202 -20.34 -14.44 1.26
C TYR A 202 -19.09 -15.30 1.03
N ARG A 203 -19.23 -16.49 0.43
CA ARG A 203 -18.11 -17.37 0.08
C ARG A 203 -17.33 -16.81 -1.10
N GLU A 204 -18.02 -16.39 -2.14
CA GLU A 204 -17.47 -15.74 -3.32
C GLU A 204 -16.81 -14.40 -2.95
N PHE A 205 -17.40 -13.63 -2.02
CA PHE A 205 -16.82 -12.42 -1.46
C PHE A 205 -15.45 -12.69 -0.82
N PHE A 206 -15.39 -13.68 0.09
CA PHE A 206 -14.14 -14.04 0.75
C PHE A 206 -13.06 -14.50 -0.25
N GLN A 207 -13.43 -15.34 -1.20
CA GLN A 207 -12.52 -15.78 -2.28
C GLN A 207 -12.05 -14.61 -3.13
N GLY A 208 -12.94 -13.69 -3.48
CA GLY A 208 -12.60 -12.49 -4.25
C GLY A 208 -11.64 -11.55 -3.50
N VAL A 209 -11.79 -11.39 -2.19
CA VAL A 209 -10.83 -10.65 -1.35
C VAL A 209 -9.48 -11.34 -1.38
N MET A 210 -9.45 -12.66 -1.21
CA MET A 210 -8.21 -13.45 -1.28
C MET A 210 -7.49 -13.25 -2.63
N ASP A 211 -8.21 -13.32 -3.74
CA ASP A 211 -7.64 -13.19 -5.07
C ASP A 211 -7.02 -11.82 -5.31
N ARG A 212 -7.72 -10.75 -4.92
CA ARG A 212 -7.19 -9.38 -5.04
C ARG A 212 -5.95 -9.19 -4.18
N GLN A 213 -5.96 -9.68 -2.95
CA GLN A 213 -4.82 -9.57 -2.03
C GLN A 213 -3.61 -10.39 -2.51
N ILE A 214 -3.84 -11.58 -3.07
CA ILE A 214 -2.78 -12.39 -3.69
C ILE A 214 -2.13 -11.61 -4.84
N ALA A 215 -2.91 -11.05 -5.75
CA ALA A 215 -2.40 -10.28 -6.89
C ALA A 215 -1.58 -9.07 -6.43
N THR A 216 -2.05 -8.36 -5.40
CA THR A 216 -1.36 -7.19 -4.85
C THR A 216 -0.03 -7.57 -4.21
N VAL A 217 0.00 -8.57 -3.32
CA VAL A 217 1.24 -8.98 -2.65
C VAL A 217 2.20 -9.67 -3.63
N SER A 218 1.71 -10.39 -4.64
CA SER A 218 2.54 -10.90 -5.72
C SER A 218 3.25 -9.77 -6.47
N SER A 219 2.54 -8.67 -6.76
CA SER A 219 3.14 -7.47 -7.37
C SER A 219 4.20 -6.82 -6.48
N TRP A 220 3.97 -6.75 -5.14
CA TRP A 220 5.00 -6.28 -4.20
C TRP A 220 6.27 -7.12 -4.27
N MET A 221 6.09 -8.46 -4.26
CA MET A 221 7.22 -9.39 -4.31
C MET A 221 8.01 -9.27 -5.61
N ARG A 222 7.35 -8.98 -6.74
CA ARG A 222 7.99 -8.75 -8.04
C ARG A 222 8.84 -7.48 -8.05
N LEU A 223 8.38 -6.42 -7.38
CA LEU A 223 9.04 -5.11 -7.36
C LEU A 223 10.04 -4.95 -6.20
N GLY A 224 10.14 -5.92 -5.30
CA GLY A 224 10.97 -5.81 -4.10
C GLY A 224 10.41 -4.91 -3.01
N PHE A 225 9.10 -4.63 -3.04
CA PHE A 225 8.44 -3.80 -2.03
C PHE A 225 8.22 -4.56 -0.73
N ILE A 226 8.56 -3.92 0.38
CA ILE A 226 8.34 -4.39 1.75
C ILE A 226 7.40 -3.41 2.44
N HIS A 227 6.21 -3.88 2.81
CA HIS A 227 5.23 -3.02 3.49
C HIS A 227 5.68 -2.64 4.91
N GLY A 228 6.32 -3.55 5.60
CA GLY A 228 6.90 -3.35 6.93
C GLY A 228 5.93 -3.43 8.11
N VAL A 229 4.61 -3.35 7.89
CA VAL A 229 3.57 -3.54 8.93
C VAL A 229 2.29 -4.11 8.31
N MET A 230 2.29 -5.42 8.05
CA MET A 230 1.13 -6.13 7.48
C MET A 230 0.16 -6.60 8.57
N ASN A 231 -0.34 -5.68 9.37
CA ASN A 231 -1.39 -5.96 10.34
C ASN A 231 -2.75 -6.15 9.63
N THR A 232 -3.75 -6.70 10.32
CA THR A 232 -5.12 -6.83 9.77
C THR A 232 -5.80 -5.49 9.53
N ASP A 233 -5.40 -4.45 10.23
CA ASP A 233 -5.81 -3.06 10.02
C ASP A 233 -5.11 -2.38 8.83
N ASN A 234 -4.11 -3.04 8.23
CA ASN A 234 -3.41 -2.61 7.01
C ASN A 234 -3.67 -3.56 5.81
N THR A 235 -4.73 -4.35 5.87
CA THR A 235 -5.16 -5.26 4.81
C THR A 235 -6.59 -4.88 4.39
N THR A 236 -6.73 -4.25 3.22
CA THR A 236 -8.03 -3.79 2.70
C THR A 236 -8.80 -4.92 2.05
N ILE A 237 -10.13 -4.85 2.04
CA ILE A 237 -10.96 -5.81 1.29
C ILE A 237 -11.04 -5.48 -0.20
N SER A 238 -10.70 -4.25 -0.59
CA SER A 238 -10.61 -3.83 -1.99
C SER A 238 -9.39 -4.40 -2.73
N GLY A 239 -8.38 -4.87 -1.98
CA GLY A 239 -7.08 -5.31 -2.50
C GLY A 239 -6.05 -4.18 -2.64
N GLU A 240 -6.43 -2.94 -2.34
CA GLU A 240 -5.51 -1.79 -2.42
C GLU A 240 -4.49 -1.81 -1.27
N THR A 241 -3.24 -1.52 -1.57
CA THR A 241 -2.20 -1.24 -0.56
C THR A 241 -2.53 0.04 0.20
N ILE A 242 -2.41 0.03 1.51
CA ILE A 242 -2.74 1.17 2.38
C ILE A 242 -1.66 1.39 3.44
N ASP A 243 -1.52 2.63 3.89
CA ASP A 243 -0.73 3.02 5.07
C ASP A 243 0.78 2.81 4.91
N TYR A 244 1.37 3.59 4.03
CA TYR A 244 2.79 3.58 3.69
C TYR A 244 3.65 4.23 4.80
N GLY A 245 3.70 3.58 5.97
CA GLY A 245 4.52 4.01 7.11
C GLY A 245 5.98 3.57 6.96
N PRO A 246 6.40 2.45 7.57
CA PRO A 246 7.79 1.98 7.53
C PRO A 246 8.08 1.11 6.29
N CYS A 247 7.41 1.36 5.17
CA CYS A 247 7.63 0.64 3.92
C CYS A 247 8.95 1.05 3.26
N ALA A 248 9.50 0.16 2.44
CA ALA A 248 10.72 0.41 1.67
C ALA A 248 10.79 -0.51 0.46
N PHE A 249 11.64 -0.17 -0.51
CA PHE A 249 11.98 -1.05 -1.61
C PHE A 249 13.32 -1.74 -1.34
N MET A 250 13.36 -3.06 -1.49
CA MET A 250 14.58 -3.84 -1.40
C MET A 250 15.42 -3.58 -2.66
N GLU A 251 16.70 -3.39 -2.48
CA GLU A 251 17.67 -3.31 -3.57
C GLU A 251 18.28 -4.67 -3.82
N ALA A 252 19.32 -5.06 -3.09
CA ALA A 252 19.86 -6.42 -3.18
C ALA A 252 18.85 -7.45 -2.66
N TYR A 253 18.55 -8.46 -3.47
CA TYR A 253 17.57 -9.48 -3.13
C TYR A 253 17.95 -10.27 -1.89
N SER A 254 17.08 -10.26 -0.87
CA SER A 254 17.20 -11.13 0.29
C SER A 254 15.85 -11.37 0.94
N PRO A 255 15.42 -12.63 1.12
CA PRO A 255 14.15 -12.96 1.79
C PRO A 255 14.04 -12.43 3.21
N ASP A 256 15.18 -12.30 3.90
CA ASP A 256 15.25 -11.90 5.30
C ASP A 256 15.29 -10.38 5.51
N THR A 257 15.18 -9.59 4.43
CA THR A 257 15.28 -8.13 4.52
C THR A 257 14.12 -7.55 5.32
N VAL A 258 14.47 -6.73 6.32
CA VAL A 258 13.58 -5.95 7.17
C VAL A 258 14.11 -4.52 7.24
N PHE A 259 13.24 -3.54 7.02
CA PHE A 259 13.59 -2.13 7.17
C PHE A 259 12.84 -1.45 8.32
N SER A 260 11.69 -1.99 8.71
CA SER A 260 10.86 -1.42 9.76
C SER A 260 11.56 -1.50 11.12
N SER A 261 11.84 -0.35 11.74
CA SER A 261 12.52 -0.27 13.06
C SER A 261 11.70 -0.90 14.19
N ILE A 262 10.39 -1.07 14.01
CA ILE A 262 9.49 -1.69 15.00
C ILE A 262 9.35 -3.20 14.82
N ASP A 263 9.82 -3.76 13.71
CA ASP A 263 9.78 -5.21 13.43
C ASP A 263 11.10 -5.88 13.83
N GLN A 264 11.36 -5.97 15.12
CA GLN A 264 12.60 -6.54 15.66
C GLN A 264 12.74 -8.05 15.42
N GLN A 265 11.65 -8.76 15.12
CA GLN A 265 11.65 -10.21 14.94
C GLN A 265 11.56 -10.63 13.46
N GLY A 266 11.50 -9.68 12.54
CA GLY A 266 11.37 -9.95 11.11
C GLY A 266 10.02 -10.58 10.72
N ARG A 267 8.95 -10.32 11.50
CA ARG A 267 7.63 -10.85 11.21
C ARG A 267 7.19 -10.46 9.80
N TYR A 268 7.49 -9.23 9.39
CA TYR A 268 7.13 -8.66 8.09
C TYR A 268 8.33 -8.56 7.14
N ALA A 269 9.33 -9.44 7.31
CA ALA A 269 10.43 -9.58 6.36
C ALA A 269 9.88 -9.83 4.94
N PHE A 270 10.64 -9.44 3.92
CA PHE A 270 10.24 -9.60 2.53
C PHE A 270 9.68 -11.00 2.22
N GLY A 271 10.41 -12.05 2.57
CA GLY A 271 10.00 -13.42 2.31
C GLY A 271 8.80 -13.91 3.12
N ASN A 272 8.47 -13.23 4.21
CA ASN A 272 7.34 -13.58 5.09
C ASN A 272 6.01 -12.96 4.64
N GLN A 273 6.02 -11.98 3.73
CA GLN A 273 4.82 -11.26 3.32
C GLN A 273 3.68 -12.19 2.85
N PRO A 274 3.93 -13.26 2.05
CA PRO A 274 2.88 -14.20 1.66
C PRO A 274 2.27 -14.94 2.84
N ALA A 275 3.10 -15.41 3.78
CA ALA A 275 2.61 -16.16 4.95
C ALA A 275 1.77 -15.27 5.88
N ILE A 276 2.17 -14.00 6.05
CA ILE A 276 1.41 -13.02 6.84
C ILE A 276 0.09 -12.67 6.14
N LEU A 277 0.07 -12.55 4.81
CA LEU A 277 -1.18 -12.37 4.07
C LEU A 277 -2.14 -13.54 4.32
N GLY A 278 -1.67 -14.78 4.18
CA GLY A 278 -2.48 -15.98 4.48
C GLY A 278 -3.02 -15.96 5.90
N TRP A 279 -2.20 -15.53 6.87
CA TRP A 279 -2.63 -15.38 8.27
C TRP A 279 -3.72 -14.29 8.42
N ASN A 280 -3.57 -13.12 7.77
CA ASN A 280 -4.59 -12.05 7.80
C ASN A 280 -5.91 -12.51 7.17
N LEU A 281 -5.85 -13.26 6.07
CA LEU A 281 -7.02 -13.82 5.42
C LEU A 281 -7.70 -14.87 6.31
N ALA A 282 -6.95 -15.69 7.04
CA ALA A 282 -7.52 -16.60 8.04
C ALA A 282 -8.27 -15.84 9.14
N ARG A 283 -7.74 -14.70 9.60
CA ARG A 283 -8.44 -13.81 10.57
C ARG A 283 -9.74 -13.22 9.97
N LEU A 284 -9.76 -12.90 8.67
CA LEU A 284 -10.98 -12.47 7.98
C LEU A 284 -11.99 -13.62 7.92
N ALA A 285 -11.55 -14.81 7.50
CA ALA A 285 -12.40 -16.00 7.43
C ALA A 285 -13.07 -16.31 8.76
N GLU A 286 -12.32 -16.27 9.87
CA GLU A 286 -12.86 -16.48 11.23
C GLU A 286 -14.00 -15.50 11.56
N SER A 287 -13.87 -14.23 11.14
CA SER A 287 -14.95 -13.26 11.32
C SER A 287 -16.19 -13.61 10.48
N LEU A 288 -15.99 -14.14 9.26
CA LEU A 288 -17.04 -14.41 8.28
C LEU A 288 -17.71 -15.79 8.44
N VAL A 289 -17.14 -16.72 9.22
CA VAL A 289 -17.69 -18.09 9.40
C VAL A 289 -19.20 -18.12 9.63
N PRO A 290 -19.79 -17.25 10.48
CA PRO A 290 -21.25 -17.28 10.72
C PRO A 290 -22.10 -16.90 9.49
N LEU A 291 -21.48 -16.31 8.44
CA LEU A 291 -22.16 -15.92 7.21
C LEU A 291 -21.97 -16.94 6.07
N PHE A 292 -20.97 -17.82 6.16
CA PHE A 292 -20.68 -18.78 5.09
C PHE A 292 -21.72 -19.87 4.94
N ASP A 293 -22.35 -20.30 6.04
CA ASP A 293 -23.38 -21.30 6.02
C ASP A 293 -24.28 -21.20 7.27
N ALA A 294 -25.52 -21.67 7.19
CA ALA A 294 -26.42 -21.80 8.33
C ALA A 294 -25.93 -22.88 9.33
N ASP A 295 -25.25 -23.92 8.83
CA ASP A 295 -24.49 -24.87 9.66
C ASP A 295 -23.06 -24.29 9.88
N ILE A 296 -22.78 -23.95 11.11
CA ILE A 296 -21.50 -23.38 11.51
C ILE A 296 -20.31 -24.30 11.17
N ASN A 297 -20.49 -25.63 11.23
CA ASN A 297 -19.43 -26.56 10.87
C ASN A 297 -19.15 -26.54 9.38
N ALA A 298 -20.18 -26.48 8.53
CA ALA A 298 -20.02 -26.32 7.09
C ALA A 298 -19.33 -24.98 6.75
N GLY A 299 -19.61 -23.91 7.52
CA GLY A 299 -18.91 -22.64 7.40
C GLY A 299 -17.42 -22.73 7.78
N VAL A 300 -17.09 -23.44 8.85
CA VAL A 300 -15.71 -23.70 9.28
C VAL A 300 -14.97 -24.56 8.24
N ASP A 301 -15.60 -25.62 7.74
CA ASP A 301 -15.00 -26.51 6.74
C ASP A 301 -14.65 -25.74 5.46
N PHE A 302 -15.57 -24.91 4.98
CA PHE A 302 -15.31 -24.03 3.82
C PHE A 302 -14.13 -23.07 4.08
N ALA A 303 -14.12 -22.40 5.24
CA ALA A 303 -13.04 -21.49 5.60
C ALA A 303 -11.67 -22.20 5.62
N GLN A 304 -11.62 -23.37 6.25
CA GLN A 304 -10.40 -24.16 6.37
C GLN A 304 -9.90 -24.67 5.01
N GLU A 305 -10.81 -25.18 4.16
CA GLU A 305 -10.46 -25.64 2.80
C GLU A 305 -9.90 -24.50 1.96
N THR A 306 -10.57 -23.34 1.99
CA THR A 306 -10.14 -22.17 1.22
C THR A 306 -8.76 -21.65 1.66
N ILE A 307 -8.53 -21.58 2.99
CA ILE A 307 -7.23 -21.13 3.53
C ILE A 307 -6.13 -22.18 3.28
N ASN A 308 -6.42 -23.46 3.33
CA ASN A 308 -5.45 -24.51 3.00
C ASN A 308 -4.96 -24.40 1.54
N GLY A 309 -5.81 -23.96 0.61
CA GLY A 309 -5.46 -23.73 -0.79
C GLY A 309 -4.65 -22.44 -1.05
N PHE A 310 -4.54 -21.55 -0.07
CA PHE A 310 -3.92 -20.23 -0.24
C PHE A 310 -2.47 -20.29 -0.74
N GLN A 311 -1.65 -21.15 -0.15
CA GLN A 311 -0.21 -21.22 -0.49
C GLN A 311 0.03 -21.62 -1.95
N GLU A 312 -0.69 -22.61 -2.44
CA GLU A 312 -0.62 -23.06 -3.81
C GLU A 312 -1.09 -21.97 -4.78
N LYS A 313 -2.21 -21.31 -4.45
CA LYS A 313 -2.78 -20.22 -5.23
C LYS A 313 -1.82 -19.04 -5.32
N PHE A 314 -1.20 -18.65 -4.19
CA PHE A 314 -0.19 -17.59 -4.17
C PHE A 314 1.05 -17.94 -4.99
N ALA A 315 1.57 -19.16 -4.84
CA ALA A 315 2.74 -19.62 -5.60
C ALA A 315 2.45 -19.63 -7.11
N THR A 316 1.29 -20.11 -7.52
CA THR A 316 0.83 -20.10 -8.93
C THR A 316 0.77 -18.68 -9.47
N GLN A 317 0.14 -17.75 -8.77
CA GLN A 317 0.06 -16.35 -9.18
C GLN A 317 1.46 -15.74 -9.31
N ARG A 318 2.32 -15.92 -8.31
CA ARG A 318 3.68 -15.38 -8.32
C ARG A 318 4.53 -15.91 -9.49
N HIS A 319 4.48 -17.21 -9.77
CA HIS A 319 5.19 -17.77 -10.93
C HIS A 319 4.64 -17.24 -12.23
N SER A 320 3.32 -17.12 -12.36
CA SER A 320 2.67 -16.56 -13.54
C SER A 320 3.08 -15.10 -13.77
N ASP A 321 3.08 -14.26 -12.72
CA ASP A 321 3.44 -12.85 -12.81
C ASP A 321 4.91 -12.66 -13.23
N ILE A 322 5.82 -13.49 -12.68
CA ILE A 322 7.24 -13.46 -13.06
C ILE A 322 7.43 -13.97 -14.47
N ALA A 323 6.78 -15.06 -14.85
CA ALA A 323 6.84 -15.61 -16.21
C ALA A 323 6.39 -14.56 -17.24
N ALA A 324 5.28 -13.87 -16.97
CA ALA A 324 4.79 -12.79 -17.81
C ALA A 324 5.77 -11.60 -17.87
N ALA A 325 6.37 -11.21 -16.73
CA ALA A 325 7.34 -10.11 -16.69
C ALA A 325 8.66 -10.45 -17.43
N LEU A 326 9.03 -11.72 -17.50
CA LEU A 326 10.22 -12.20 -18.21
C LEU A 326 9.91 -12.61 -19.66
N ASP A 327 8.68 -12.50 -20.11
CA ASP A 327 8.20 -13.04 -21.40
C ASP A 327 8.66 -14.50 -21.60
N SER A 328 8.38 -15.36 -20.61
CA SER A 328 8.93 -16.70 -20.54
C SER A 328 7.93 -17.69 -19.89
N THR A 329 8.43 -18.84 -19.43
CA THR A 329 7.60 -19.91 -18.84
C THR A 329 7.64 -19.91 -17.30
N THR A 330 6.71 -20.61 -16.68
CA THR A 330 6.68 -20.79 -15.22
C THR A 330 7.88 -21.57 -14.67
N GLU A 331 8.47 -22.46 -15.47
CA GLU A 331 9.71 -23.18 -15.15
C GLU A 331 10.88 -22.19 -15.06
N VAL A 332 10.99 -21.27 -16.05
CA VAL A 332 12.00 -20.20 -16.03
C VAL A 332 11.75 -19.22 -14.87
N ALA A 333 10.50 -18.92 -14.55
CA ALA A 333 10.18 -18.11 -13.38
C ALA A 333 10.65 -18.76 -12.05
N SER A 334 10.52 -20.08 -11.93
CA SER A 334 11.05 -20.84 -10.78
C SER A 334 12.57 -20.80 -10.72
N ALA A 335 13.24 -21.00 -11.89
CA ALA A 335 14.70 -20.89 -11.98
C ALA A 335 15.20 -19.47 -11.67
N TYR A 336 14.48 -18.44 -12.11
CA TYR A 336 14.75 -17.04 -11.79
C TYR A 336 14.74 -16.80 -10.27
N LEU A 337 13.70 -17.24 -9.57
CA LEU A 337 13.60 -17.06 -8.11
C LEU A 337 14.75 -17.76 -7.38
N THR A 338 15.17 -18.93 -7.86
CA THR A 338 16.35 -19.65 -7.33
C THR A 338 17.64 -18.87 -7.59
N ALA A 339 17.82 -18.36 -8.80
CA ALA A 339 18.98 -17.55 -9.15
C ALA A 339 19.05 -16.25 -8.36
N MET A 340 17.92 -15.54 -8.17
CA MET A 340 17.84 -14.35 -7.32
C MET A 340 18.27 -14.63 -5.88
N GLN A 341 17.89 -15.79 -5.34
CA GLN A 341 18.26 -16.17 -3.97
C GLN A 341 19.75 -16.50 -3.84
N LEU A 342 20.34 -17.11 -4.85
CA LEU A 342 21.77 -17.48 -4.86
C LEU A 342 22.68 -16.27 -5.11
N SER A 343 22.36 -15.45 -6.12
CA SER A 343 23.22 -14.35 -6.58
C SER A 343 22.96 -13.03 -5.85
N ARG A 344 21.75 -12.86 -5.27
CA ARG A 344 21.32 -11.66 -4.54
C ARG A 344 21.53 -10.33 -5.29
N PRO A 345 21.19 -10.25 -6.58
CA PRO A 345 21.36 -9.02 -7.35
C PRO A 345 20.37 -7.94 -6.90
N ASP A 346 20.61 -6.69 -7.32
CA ASP A 346 19.55 -5.67 -7.31
C ASP A 346 18.41 -6.09 -8.23
N ILE A 347 17.17 -6.07 -7.72
CA ILE A 347 16.00 -6.60 -8.43
C ILE A 347 15.74 -5.82 -9.72
N THR A 348 15.78 -4.49 -9.66
CA THR A 348 15.49 -3.63 -10.80
C THR A 348 16.58 -3.74 -11.87
N LEU A 349 17.85 -3.75 -11.45
CA LEU A 349 18.98 -3.92 -12.36
C LEU A 349 18.99 -5.32 -12.98
N ALA A 350 18.63 -6.38 -12.24
CA ALA A 350 18.53 -7.73 -12.74
C ALA A 350 17.52 -7.82 -13.91
N HIS A 351 16.34 -7.25 -13.75
CA HIS A 351 15.33 -7.22 -14.81
C HIS A 351 15.80 -6.42 -16.03
N ARG A 352 16.44 -5.27 -15.82
CA ARG A 352 17.00 -4.46 -16.91
C ARG A 352 18.07 -5.24 -17.69
N ALA A 353 18.96 -5.91 -16.96
CA ALA A 353 20.01 -6.73 -17.57
C ALA A 353 19.47 -7.91 -18.37
N LEU A 354 18.32 -8.49 -17.96
CA LEU A 354 17.66 -9.56 -18.72
C LEU A 354 17.05 -9.06 -20.02
N ALA A 355 16.45 -7.86 -20.05
CA ALA A 355 15.98 -7.24 -21.28
C ALA A 355 17.16 -6.96 -22.25
N ASP A 356 18.29 -6.48 -21.72
CA ASP A 356 19.51 -6.25 -22.52
C ASP A 356 20.11 -7.58 -23.02
N ALA A 357 20.09 -8.64 -22.20
CA ALA A 357 20.53 -9.97 -22.59
C ALA A 357 19.68 -10.56 -23.74
N ALA A 358 18.37 -10.34 -23.71
CA ALA A 358 17.46 -10.71 -24.79
C ALA A 358 17.78 -9.98 -26.11
N ARG A 359 18.42 -8.78 -26.05
CA ARG A 359 18.95 -8.04 -27.21
C ARG A 359 20.34 -8.52 -27.66
N GLY A 360 20.94 -9.46 -26.95
CA GLY A 360 22.29 -9.96 -27.21
C GLY A 360 23.40 -9.32 -26.37
N HIS A 361 23.08 -8.41 -25.47
CA HIS A 361 24.02 -7.77 -24.54
C HIS A 361 24.05 -8.53 -23.20
N THR A 362 24.66 -9.70 -23.16
CA THR A 362 24.56 -10.65 -22.04
C THR A 362 25.45 -10.35 -20.84
N LEU A 363 26.51 -9.55 -21.00
CA LEU A 363 27.53 -9.33 -19.95
C LEU A 363 26.95 -8.84 -18.62
N PRO A 364 26.08 -7.80 -18.56
CA PRO A 364 25.51 -7.35 -17.29
C PRO A 364 24.71 -8.46 -16.58
N ALA A 365 23.94 -9.26 -17.32
CA ALA A 365 23.17 -10.37 -16.74
C ALA A 365 24.09 -11.49 -16.24
N GLN A 366 25.17 -11.81 -16.95
CA GLN A 366 26.17 -12.79 -16.52
C GLN A 366 26.83 -12.40 -15.20
N GLU A 367 27.13 -11.12 -15.02
CA GLU A 367 27.70 -10.58 -13.76
C GLU A 367 26.72 -10.69 -12.60
N LEU A 368 25.44 -10.29 -12.83
CA LEU A 368 24.39 -10.26 -11.80
C LEU A 368 23.93 -11.67 -11.40
N PHE A 369 23.96 -12.65 -12.32
CA PHE A 369 23.52 -14.04 -12.08
C PHE A 369 24.72 -15.00 -11.99
N THR A 370 25.88 -14.50 -11.58
CA THR A 370 27.10 -15.31 -11.45
C THR A 370 26.85 -16.59 -10.61
N GLY A 371 27.36 -17.72 -11.09
CA GLY A 371 27.26 -19.01 -10.41
C GLY A 371 25.92 -19.73 -10.57
N THR A 372 25.11 -19.31 -11.53
CA THR A 372 23.84 -19.97 -11.87
C THR A 372 23.77 -20.26 -13.38
N ASP A 373 22.95 -21.24 -13.77
CA ASP A 373 22.69 -21.59 -15.18
C ASP A 373 21.39 -20.93 -15.69
N PHE A 374 20.83 -20.01 -14.88
CA PHE A 374 19.53 -19.38 -15.14
C PHE A 374 19.51 -18.66 -16.49
N LEU A 375 20.57 -17.89 -16.79
CA LEU A 375 20.62 -17.05 -17.99
C LEU A 375 20.50 -17.86 -19.29
N ASP A 376 21.14 -19.01 -19.36
CA ASP A 376 21.05 -19.89 -20.53
C ASP A 376 19.63 -20.44 -20.70
N SER A 377 19.01 -20.86 -19.60
CA SER A 377 17.62 -21.35 -19.61
C SER A 377 16.64 -20.23 -20.00
N TYR A 378 16.86 -19.01 -19.54
CA TYR A 378 16.07 -17.84 -19.91
C TYR A 378 16.18 -17.51 -21.40
N LEU A 379 17.40 -17.39 -21.93
CA LEU A 379 17.64 -17.05 -23.33
C LEU A 379 17.17 -18.16 -24.31
N ALA A 380 17.13 -19.41 -23.87
CA ALA A 380 16.58 -20.52 -24.67
C ALA A 380 15.07 -20.39 -24.94
N THR A 381 14.34 -19.58 -24.19
CA THR A 381 12.91 -19.28 -24.43
C THR A 381 12.69 -18.18 -25.47
N HIS A 382 13.73 -17.52 -25.94
CA HIS A 382 13.68 -16.42 -26.91
C HIS A 382 12.77 -15.27 -26.50
N PRO A 383 12.95 -14.68 -25.28
CA PRO A 383 12.10 -13.61 -24.79
C PRO A 383 12.18 -12.37 -25.69
N ALA A 384 11.04 -11.69 -25.88
CA ALA A 384 10.98 -10.44 -26.60
C ALA A 384 11.49 -9.28 -25.71
N PRO A 385 12.61 -8.61 -26.04
CA PRO A 385 13.20 -7.61 -25.16
C PRO A 385 12.26 -6.46 -24.81
N ASP A 386 11.42 -6.04 -25.77
CA ASP A 386 10.47 -4.93 -25.55
C ASP A 386 9.32 -5.33 -24.63
N ALA A 387 8.93 -6.61 -24.60
CA ALA A 387 7.95 -7.11 -23.64
C ALA A 387 8.52 -7.10 -22.21
N VAL A 388 9.77 -7.52 -22.04
CA VAL A 388 10.47 -7.48 -20.75
C VAL A 388 10.64 -6.04 -20.27
N ASP A 389 11.06 -5.12 -21.14
CA ASP A 389 11.18 -3.69 -20.80
C ASP A 389 9.83 -3.06 -20.39
N ALA A 390 8.75 -3.45 -21.07
CA ALA A 390 7.42 -2.95 -20.76
C ALA A 390 6.87 -3.48 -19.41
N ALA A 391 7.31 -4.66 -19.00
CA ALA A 391 6.85 -5.31 -17.77
C ALA A 391 7.57 -4.80 -16.51
N MET A 392 8.81 -4.29 -16.65
CA MET A 392 9.65 -3.95 -15.51
C MET A 392 10.13 -2.49 -15.56
N PRO A 393 9.96 -1.74 -14.46
CA PRO A 393 10.33 -0.33 -14.43
C PRO A 393 11.85 -0.13 -14.46
N ARG A 394 12.26 1.07 -14.91
CA ARG A 394 13.65 1.57 -14.78
C ARG A 394 13.90 2.17 -13.41
N VAL A 395 12.85 2.79 -12.85
CA VAL A 395 12.92 3.55 -11.59
C VAL A 395 11.95 2.94 -10.57
N ILE A 396 12.45 2.76 -9.37
CA ILE A 396 11.66 2.50 -8.15
C ILE A 396 11.98 3.60 -7.12
N PRO A 397 11.15 3.84 -6.11
CA PRO A 397 11.49 4.74 -5.02
C PRO A 397 12.69 4.23 -4.22
N ARG A 398 13.90 4.54 -4.66
CA ARG A 398 15.15 4.18 -3.96
C ARG A 398 15.17 4.82 -2.58
N ASN A 399 15.40 4.05 -1.53
CA ASN A 399 15.21 4.49 -0.16
C ASN A 399 16.02 5.74 0.21
N MET A 400 17.30 5.80 -0.19
CA MET A 400 18.15 6.94 0.12
C MET A 400 17.73 8.21 -0.65
N ALA A 401 17.22 8.07 -1.87
CA ALA A 401 16.67 9.19 -2.64
C ALA A 401 15.37 9.71 -1.98
N VAL A 402 14.50 8.82 -1.51
CA VAL A 402 13.30 9.17 -0.75
C VAL A 402 13.67 9.95 0.52
N GLU A 403 14.60 9.44 1.34
CA GLU A 403 15.04 10.12 2.56
C GLU A 403 15.69 11.49 2.28
N ALA A 404 16.46 11.63 1.21
CA ALA A 404 17.06 12.90 0.82
C ALA A 404 15.99 13.91 0.42
N ALA A 405 15.01 13.50 -0.40
CA ALA A 405 13.90 14.34 -0.83
C ALA A 405 13.02 14.79 0.34
N LEU A 406 12.72 13.90 1.28
CA LEU A 406 11.93 14.23 2.46
C LEU A 406 12.65 15.20 3.41
N ARG A 407 13.95 15.02 3.63
CA ARG A 407 14.75 15.96 4.43
C ARG A 407 14.82 17.36 3.81
N ALA A 408 14.95 17.45 2.49
CA ALA A 408 14.92 18.71 1.78
C ALA A 408 13.55 19.40 1.94
N ALA A 409 12.46 18.64 1.78
CA ALA A 409 11.11 19.16 1.95
C ALA A 409 10.83 19.67 3.37
N GLU A 410 11.34 19.01 4.41
CA GLU A 410 11.28 19.48 5.80
C GLU A 410 12.01 20.81 6.00
N ALA A 411 13.10 21.03 5.25
CA ALA A 411 13.83 22.28 5.19
C ALA A 411 13.19 23.33 4.26
N SER A 412 11.98 23.07 3.76
CA SER A 412 11.22 23.92 2.82
C SER A 412 11.79 23.97 1.40
N ASP A 413 12.67 23.04 1.03
CA ASP A 413 13.13 22.85 -0.34
C ASP A 413 12.36 21.67 -0.97
N MET A 414 11.33 21.99 -1.77
CA MET A 414 10.49 21.00 -2.43
C MET A 414 11.04 20.51 -3.77
N GLN A 415 12.14 21.08 -4.28
CA GLN A 415 12.66 20.72 -5.60
C GLN A 415 13.07 19.24 -5.68
N PRO A 416 13.87 18.67 -4.74
CA PRO A 416 14.26 17.26 -4.78
C PRO A 416 13.05 16.31 -4.67
N PHE A 417 12.02 16.69 -3.89
CA PHE A 417 10.78 15.91 -3.80
C PHE A 417 10.02 15.89 -5.13
N THR A 418 9.91 17.05 -5.79
CA THR A 418 9.18 17.17 -7.06
C THR A 418 9.88 16.40 -8.18
N GLU A 419 11.21 16.46 -8.23
CA GLU A 419 12.03 15.73 -9.21
C GLU A 419 11.92 14.22 -9.02
N LEU A 420 12.03 13.75 -7.77
CA LEU A 420 11.86 12.34 -7.45
C LEU A 420 10.43 11.86 -7.73
N LEU A 421 9.41 12.64 -7.34
CA LEU A 421 8.00 12.32 -7.63
C LEU A 421 7.78 12.15 -9.13
N HIS A 422 8.32 13.06 -9.95
CA HIS A 422 8.24 12.95 -11.40
C HIS A 422 8.87 11.63 -11.89
N ALA A 423 10.07 11.29 -11.42
CA ALA A 423 10.76 10.08 -11.83
C ALA A 423 9.99 8.80 -11.45
N VAL A 424 9.46 8.72 -10.22
CA VAL A 424 8.75 7.52 -9.76
C VAL A 424 7.33 7.39 -10.30
N THR A 425 6.73 8.49 -10.81
CA THR A 425 5.43 8.46 -11.50
C THR A 425 5.56 8.26 -13.01
N HIS A 426 6.80 8.29 -13.55
CA HIS A 426 7.13 7.93 -14.94
C HIS A 426 8.22 6.83 -14.96
N PRO A 427 7.97 5.68 -14.30
CA PRO A 427 9.03 4.73 -13.94
C PRO A 427 9.66 3.98 -15.12
N TRP A 428 9.08 4.08 -16.32
CA TRP A 428 9.64 3.49 -17.56
C TRP A 428 10.49 4.47 -18.37
N GLU A 429 10.43 5.79 -18.05
CA GLU A 429 11.26 6.79 -18.69
C GLU A 429 12.68 6.78 -18.11
N PRO A 430 13.70 7.20 -18.90
CA PRO A 430 15.06 7.30 -18.38
C PRO A 430 15.21 8.40 -17.34
N HIS A 431 15.61 8.05 -16.14
CA HIS A 431 15.96 8.98 -15.05
C HIS A 431 17.30 8.55 -14.40
N PRO A 432 18.45 8.79 -15.06
CA PRO A 432 19.74 8.22 -14.66
C PRO A 432 20.13 8.47 -13.19
N SER A 433 19.68 9.59 -12.61
CA SER A 433 19.94 9.94 -11.20
C SER A 433 19.20 9.05 -10.21
N TYR A 434 18.17 8.30 -10.63
CA TYR A 434 17.30 7.49 -9.78
C TYR A 434 17.27 6.00 -10.15
N GLU A 435 17.97 5.60 -11.22
CA GLU A 435 18.00 4.20 -11.68
C GLU A 435 18.96 3.33 -10.89
N GLN A 436 20.02 3.91 -10.32
CA GLN A 436 21.06 3.16 -9.63
C GLN A 436 20.80 3.04 -8.12
N PRO A 437 21.18 1.91 -7.48
CA PRO A 437 21.17 1.80 -6.03
C PRO A 437 22.17 2.77 -5.39
N ASP A 438 22.00 3.03 -4.09
CA ASP A 438 22.97 3.84 -3.35
C ASP A 438 24.34 3.15 -3.34
N PRO A 439 25.42 3.85 -3.74
CA PRO A 439 26.77 3.25 -3.81
C PRO A 439 27.29 2.79 -2.45
N ASN A 440 26.76 3.32 -1.34
CA ASN A 440 27.11 2.90 0.02
C ASN A 440 26.24 1.73 0.51
N GLY A 441 25.25 1.30 -0.29
CA GLY A 441 24.26 0.29 0.07
C GLY A 441 23.32 0.72 1.19
N LEU A 442 22.51 -0.21 1.67
CA LEU A 442 21.49 0.02 2.70
C LEU A 442 21.86 -0.56 4.07
N ALA A 443 23.14 -0.80 4.35
CA ALA A 443 23.56 -1.35 5.63
C ALA A 443 23.16 -0.43 6.79
N GLY A 444 22.33 -0.97 7.72
CA GLY A 444 21.82 -0.20 8.86
C GLY A 444 20.69 0.79 8.52
N PHE A 445 20.21 0.82 7.29
CA PHE A 445 19.03 1.62 6.93
C PHE A 445 17.79 1.07 7.64
N LEU A 446 17.06 1.96 8.32
CA LEU A 446 15.81 1.66 8.99
C LEU A 446 14.76 2.70 8.63
N THR A 447 13.53 2.24 8.49
CA THR A 447 12.36 3.09 8.32
C THR A 447 11.58 3.19 9.63
N TYR A 448 11.00 4.36 9.85
CA TYR A 448 10.27 4.65 11.09
C TYR A 448 8.80 4.93 10.75
N CYS A 449 7.92 4.40 11.59
CA CYS A 449 6.52 4.82 11.58
C CYS A 449 6.48 6.22 12.18
N GLY A 450 6.18 7.26 11.41
CA GLY A 450 6.11 8.67 11.87
C GLY A 450 4.89 8.95 12.78
N THR A 451 4.65 8.04 13.73
CA THR A 451 3.51 8.08 14.66
C THR A 451 3.95 8.47 16.06
#